data_a718d2498f6b7efc9221b0c3369b88d4
#
_entry.id   a718d2498f6b7efc9221b0c3369b88d4
#
_cell.length_a   1.000
_cell.length_b   1.000
_cell.length_c   1.000
_cell.angle_alpha   90.00
_cell.angle_beta   90.00
_cell.angle_gamma   90.00
#
_symmetry.space_group_name_H-M   'P 1'
#
loop_
_entity.id
_entity.type
_entity.pdbx_description
1 polymer ?
#
loop_
_entity_poly.entity_id
_entity_poly.type
_entity_poly.pdbx_seq_one_letter_code
_entity_poly.pdbx_strand_id
1 'polypeptide(L)'
;MLAGSRAVLFVSHMANDMLYATIPPLLPLLGVQKGFTVAALGVIPAAYMVVASFLQVGVGILFDKRPSVLYIPIGLFVGGTAVALIGFLDNYYLLVAAAVLGGVGSALFHPTATSLSSSSAKRSVSVSLFIAGGGLGLAAGAFLSSQLAQIMGTRATAVFLPITVAAAVASTLFVKNNTGKNKQVVSGHVGKAWNTPLLLLVTATLLRGILVMSLITYLPLYLAAEGYNLAGAGGILTLLLVTGAAGMVPAGFLSEKFGRLKLTAILLVLSGLLCILIVSIPITYVFIPVAFLGFFIQAIIPLMVAETHELLPNNLGLASALIYGLTLGLSNLLVPLVGAAIDIWGYRPVFTGLVLLPFIGSLLVVRVQISRKSVSSILNGKVS
;
A
#
# COMPACT_ATOMS: atom_id res chain seq x y z
N MET A 1 -3.49 -15.47 22.20
CA MET A 1 -3.65 -16.19 20.90
C MET A 1 -2.75 -17.40 20.86
N LEU A 2 -3.27 -18.56 20.44
CA LEU A 2 -2.50 -19.78 20.19
C LEU A 2 -1.56 -19.57 18.98
N ALA A 3 -0.46 -20.32 18.91
CA ALA A 3 0.49 -20.24 17.79
C ALA A 3 -0.21 -20.44 16.42
N GLY A 4 -1.17 -21.39 16.34
CA GLY A 4 -1.96 -21.64 15.15
C GLY A 4 -2.76 -20.44 14.66
N SER A 5 -3.41 -19.66 15.55
CA SER A 5 -4.16 -18.47 15.14
C SER A 5 -3.28 -17.37 14.54
N ARG A 6 -2.01 -17.24 14.97
CA ARG A 6 -1.04 -16.28 14.39
C ARG A 6 -0.63 -16.68 12.98
N ALA A 7 -0.36 -17.97 12.77
CA ALA A 7 -0.03 -18.50 11.44
C ALA A 7 -1.20 -18.30 10.47
N VAL A 8 -2.44 -18.56 10.92
CA VAL A 8 -3.63 -18.34 10.10
C VAL A 8 -3.83 -16.87 9.76
N LEU A 9 -3.64 -15.94 10.70
CA LEU A 9 -3.73 -14.50 10.40
C LEU A 9 -2.62 -14.04 9.43
N PHE A 10 -1.42 -14.58 9.53
CA PHE A 10 -0.35 -14.35 8.56
C PHE A 10 -0.76 -14.79 7.14
N VAL A 11 -1.22 -16.04 7.00
CA VAL A 11 -1.65 -16.61 5.70
C VAL A 11 -2.89 -15.86 5.17
N SER A 12 -3.83 -15.51 6.03
CA SER A 12 -5.02 -14.76 5.65
C SER A 12 -4.68 -13.35 5.15
N HIS A 13 -3.70 -12.66 5.78
CA HIS A 13 -3.25 -11.35 5.30
C HIS A 13 -2.50 -11.47 3.96
N MET A 14 -1.65 -12.49 3.83
CA MET A 14 -1.00 -12.80 2.57
C MET A 14 -2.04 -13.03 1.45
N ALA A 15 -3.06 -13.84 1.70
CA ALA A 15 -4.12 -14.12 0.74
C ALA A 15 -4.96 -12.87 0.38
N ASN A 16 -5.25 -11.99 1.36
CA ASN A 16 -5.98 -10.75 1.13
C ASN A 16 -5.19 -9.79 0.23
N ASP A 17 -3.91 -9.57 0.53
CA ASP A 17 -3.10 -8.57 -0.18
C ASP A 17 -2.66 -9.05 -1.56
N MET A 18 -2.57 -10.38 -1.77
CA MET A 18 -2.43 -10.96 -3.10
C MET A 18 -3.51 -10.47 -4.07
N LEU A 19 -4.75 -10.31 -3.61
CA LEU A 19 -5.89 -9.92 -4.46
C LEU A 19 -5.67 -8.59 -5.16
N TYR A 20 -5.26 -7.56 -4.41
CA TYR A 20 -4.95 -6.26 -5.01
C TYR A 20 -3.79 -6.36 -6.00
N ALA A 21 -2.70 -7.01 -5.58
CA ALA A 21 -1.49 -7.08 -6.37
C ALA A 21 -1.62 -7.96 -7.64
N THR A 22 -2.69 -8.74 -7.75
CA THR A 22 -3.03 -9.49 -8.95
C THR A 22 -3.43 -8.58 -10.11
N ILE A 23 -4.02 -7.41 -9.86
CA ILE A 23 -4.64 -6.55 -10.88
C ILE A 23 -3.58 -5.82 -11.74
N PRO A 24 -2.57 -5.10 -11.19
CA PRO A 24 -1.66 -4.29 -11.99
C PRO A 24 -0.88 -5.05 -13.08
N PRO A 25 -0.36 -6.27 -12.85
CA PRO A 25 0.33 -7.03 -13.90
C PRO A 25 -0.56 -7.47 -15.08
N LEU A 26 -1.88 -7.48 -14.89
CA LEU A 26 -2.85 -7.85 -15.93
C LEU A 26 -3.31 -6.65 -16.79
N LEU A 27 -3.03 -5.43 -16.35
CA LEU A 27 -3.48 -4.22 -17.07
C LEU A 27 -2.97 -4.15 -18.52
N PRO A 28 -1.72 -4.54 -18.86
CA PRO A 28 -1.28 -4.57 -20.25
C PRO A 28 -2.15 -5.48 -21.11
N LEU A 29 -2.51 -6.66 -20.58
CA LEU A 29 -3.35 -7.61 -21.29
C LEU A 29 -4.78 -7.10 -21.48
N LEU A 30 -5.37 -6.49 -20.44
CA LEU A 30 -6.69 -5.86 -20.50
C LEU A 30 -6.69 -4.69 -21.51
N GLY A 31 -5.63 -3.89 -21.55
CA GLY A 31 -5.48 -2.78 -22.51
C GLY A 31 -5.49 -3.28 -23.95
N VAL A 32 -4.69 -4.29 -24.27
CA VAL A 32 -4.62 -4.86 -25.62
C VAL A 32 -5.93 -5.55 -26.01
N GLN A 33 -6.51 -6.36 -25.13
CA GLN A 33 -7.72 -7.14 -25.45
C GLN A 33 -8.99 -6.30 -25.54
N LYS A 34 -9.09 -5.23 -24.75
CA LYS A 34 -10.32 -4.46 -24.58
C LYS A 34 -10.24 -3.04 -25.17
N GLY A 35 -9.07 -2.58 -25.58
CA GLY A 35 -8.87 -1.23 -26.13
C GLY A 35 -9.08 -0.11 -25.11
N PHE A 36 -8.87 -0.38 -23.80
CA PHE A 36 -9.03 0.64 -22.78
C PHE A 36 -7.84 1.61 -22.76
N THR A 37 -8.12 2.90 -22.52
CA THR A 37 -7.09 3.91 -22.30
C THR A 37 -6.31 3.63 -21.02
N VAL A 38 -5.11 4.21 -20.87
CA VAL A 38 -4.27 4.03 -19.66
C VAL A 38 -4.99 4.61 -18.43
N ALA A 39 -5.71 5.71 -18.58
CA ALA A 39 -6.57 6.27 -17.53
C ALA A 39 -7.64 5.27 -17.08
N ALA A 40 -8.37 4.66 -18.01
CA ALA A 40 -9.41 3.69 -17.70
C ALA A 40 -8.83 2.45 -17.00
N LEU A 41 -7.68 1.96 -17.45
CA LEU A 41 -6.98 0.85 -16.80
C LEU A 41 -6.56 1.21 -15.37
N GLY A 42 -6.10 2.43 -15.13
CA GLY A 42 -5.71 2.92 -13.80
C GLY A 42 -6.88 3.03 -12.81
N VAL A 43 -8.11 3.25 -13.29
CA VAL A 43 -9.31 3.28 -12.43
C VAL A 43 -9.55 1.94 -11.74
N ILE A 44 -9.24 0.81 -12.38
CA ILE A 44 -9.55 -0.53 -11.84
C ILE A 44 -8.84 -0.77 -10.49
N PRO A 45 -7.49 -0.75 -10.39
CA PRO A 45 -6.81 -0.90 -9.11
C PRO A 45 -7.06 0.28 -8.15
N ALA A 46 -7.26 1.50 -8.68
CA ALA A 46 -7.58 2.67 -7.88
C ALA A 46 -8.92 2.51 -7.16
N ALA A 47 -9.96 2.04 -7.84
CA ALA A 47 -11.29 1.78 -7.25
C ALA A 47 -11.21 0.77 -6.11
N TYR A 48 -10.44 -0.32 -6.29
CA TYR A 48 -10.19 -1.29 -5.22
C TYR A 48 -9.60 -0.60 -3.99
N MET A 49 -8.48 0.13 -4.16
CA MET A 49 -7.73 0.71 -3.05
C MET A 49 -8.44 1.90 -2.39
N VAL A 50 -9.14 2.72 -3.16
CA VAL A 50 -9.96 3.82 -2.62
C VAL A 50 -11.03 3.27 -1.69
N VAL A 51 -11.78 2.26 -2.15
CA VAL A 51 -12.81 1.63 -1.33
C VAL A 51 -12.20 0.91 -0.13
N ALA A 52 -11.14 0.13 -0.31
CA ALA A 52 -10.43 -0.52 0.78
C ALA A 52 -9.97 0.49 1.85
N SER A 53 -9.39 1.62 1.44
CA SER A 53 -8.84 2.63 2.35
C SER A 53 -9.90 3.42 3.11
N PHE A 54 -10.96 3.87 2.46
CA PHE A 54 -11.97 4.70 3.14
C PHE A 54 -13.01 3.87 3.88
N LEU A 55 -13.47 2.76 3.30
CA LEU A 55 -14.48 1.93 3.94
C LEU A 55 -13.95 1.22 5.19
N GLN A 56 -12.65 0.88 5.25
CA GLN A 56 -12.07 0.25 6.46
C GLN A 56 -12.23 1.10 7.72
N VAL A 57 -12.34 2.42 7.61
CA VAL A 57 -12.61 3.31 8.75
C VAL A 57 -14.00 3.04 9.31
N GLY A 58 -15.01 2.98 8.45
CA GLY A 58 -16.38 2.65 8.83
C GLY A 58 -16.51 1.23 9.39
N VAL A 59 -15.84 0.27 8.77
CA VAL A 59 -15.79 -1.13 9.24
C VAL A 59 -15.09 -1.22 10.59
N GLY A 60 -14.01 -0.46 10.82
CA GLY A 60 -13.34 -0.39 12.12
C GLY A 60 -14.29 0.08 13.23
N ILE A 61 -15.05 1.15 12.99
CA ILE A 61 -16.08 1.65 13.92
C ILE A 61 -17.18 0.60 14.15
N LEU A 62 -17.58 -0.10 13.09
CA LEU A 62 -18.59 -1.18 13.21
C LEU A 62 -18.04 -2.34 14.03
N PHE A 63 -16.80 -2.73 13.81
CA PHE A 63 -16.13 -3.79 14.58
C PHE A 63 -16.02 -3.42 16.07
N ASP A 64 -15.71 -2.18 16.40
CA ASP A 64 -15.66 -1.72 17.79
C ASP A 64 -17.03 -1.82 18.51
N LYS A 65 -18.12 -1.59 17.77
CA LYS A 65 -19.49 -1.70 18.28
C LYS A 65 -20.01 -3.14 18.30
N ARG A 66 -19.65 -3.93 17.28
CA ARG A 66 -20.11 -5.31 17.08
C ARG A 66 -18.92 -6.21 16.69
N PRO A 67 -18.06 -6.56 17.66
CA PRO A 67 -16.87 -7.37 17.39
C PRO A 67 -17.27 -8.75 16.86
N SER A 68 -16.76 -9.09 15.68
CA SER A 68 -16.96 -10.42 15.09
C SER A 68 -15.74 -10.84 14.28
N VAL A 69 -15.25 -12.06 14.49
CA VAL A 69 -14.20 -12.64 13.68
C VAL A 69 -14.66 -12.97 12.27
N LEU A 70 -15.97 -13.04 12.03
CA LEU A 70 -16.57 -13.38 10.73
C LEU A 70 -16.25 -12.34 9.63
N TYR A 71 -15.87 -11.10 10.00
CA TYR A 71 -15.42 -10.13 9.00
C TYR A 71 -14.20 -10.60 8.21
N ILE A 72 -13.32 -11.43 8.81
CA ILE A 72 -12.14 -12.00 8.12
C ILE A 72 -12.56 -12.94 6.99
N PRO A 73 -13.27 -14.08 7.24
CA PRO A 73 -13.65 -15.00 6.18
C PRO A 73 -14.60 -14.39 5.16
N ILE A 74 -15.52 -13.52 5.58
CA ILE A 74 -16.42 -12.82 4.66
C ILE A 74 -15.61 -11.90 3.74
N GLY A 75 -14.67 -11.13 4.29
CA GLY A 75 -13.80 -10.25 3.51
C GLY A 75 -12.97 -11.01 2.49
N LEU A 76 -12.35 -12.12 2.88
CA LEU A 76 -11.58 -12.99 1.98
C LEU A 76 -12.44 -13.61 0.88
N PHE A 77 -13.63 -14.07 1.21
CA PHE A 77 -14.55 -14.67 0.24
C PHE A 77 -15.07 -13.65 -0.77
N VAL A 78 -15.55 -12.49 -0.28
CA VAL A 78 -16.05 -11.40 -1.14
C VAL A 78 -14.91 -10.87 -2.02
N GLY A 79 -13.75 -10.58 -1.44
CA GLY A 79 -12.58 -10.09 -2.19
C GLY A 79 -12.08 -11.11 -3.22
N GLY A 80 -11.93 -12.37 -2.83
CA GLY A 80 -11.49 -13.45 -3.71
C GLY A 80 -12.44 -13.69 -4.87
N THR A 81 -13.75 -13.73 -4.62
CA THR A 81 -14.77 -13.88 -5.67
C THR A 81 -14.75 -12.67 -6.62
N ALA A 82 -14.70 -11.46 -6.09
CA ALA A 82 -14.68 -10.24 -6.87
C ALA A 82 -13.47 -10.17 -7.81
N VAL A 83 -12.26 -10.44 -7.29
CA VAL A 83 -11.02 -10.43 -8.09
C VAL A 83 -11.02 -11.57 -9.11
N ALA A 84 -11.49 -12.77 -8.73
CA ALA A 84 -11.62 -13.89 -9.67
C ALA A 84 -12.50 -13.54 -10.87
N LEU A 85 -13.61 -12.82 -10.65
CA LEU A 85 -14.53 -12.39 -11.71
C LEU A 85 -13.88 -11.43 -12.72
N ILE A 86 -12.90 -10.60 -12.30
CA ILE A 86 -12.22 -9.63 -13.20
C ILE A 86 -11.73 -10.32 -14.49
N GLY A 87 -11.22 -11.54 -14.40
CA GLY A 87 -10.68 -12.28 -15.53
C GLY A 87 -11.71 -12.77 -16.55
N PHE A 88 -13.00 -12.69 -16.23
CA PHE A 88 -14.12 -13.16 -17.07
C PHE A 88 -15.02 -12.04 -17.57
N LEU A 89 -14.81 -10.81 -17.11
CA LEU A 89 -15.65 -9.67 -17.44
C LEU A 89 -15.08 -8.93 -18.65
N ASP A 90 -15.97 -8.61 -19.60
CA ASP A 90 -15.65 -7.82 -20.80
C ASP A 90 -16.09 -6.36 -20.68
N ASN A 91 -17.11 -6.11 -19.88
CA ASN A 91 -17.66 -4.76 -19.68
C ASN A 91 -16.82 -3.99 -18.67
N TYR A 92 -16.40 -2.78 -19.04
CA TYR A 92 -15.58 -1.89 -18.22
C TYR A 92 -16.22 -1.59 -16.85
N TYR A 93 -17.50 -1.26 -16.83
CA TYR A 93 -18.19 -0.92 -15.58
C TYR A 93 -18.30 -2.10 -14.63
N LEU A 94 -18.45 -3.32 -15.18
CA LEU A 94 -18.44 -4.54 -14.36
C LEU A 94 -17.04 -4.85 -13.82
N LEU A 95 -15.98 -4.56 -14.58
CA LEU A 95 -14.59 -4.66 -14.11
C LEU A 95 -14.34 -3.73 -12.91
N VAL A 96 -14.77 -2.46 -13.04
CA VAL A 96 -14.66 -1.48 -11.95
C VAL A 96 -15.52 -1.89 -10.76
N ALA A 97 -16.75 -2.37 -10.97
CA ALA A 97 -17.63 -2.87 -9.92
C ALA A 97 -17.01 -4.07 -9.17
N ALA A 98 -16.40 -5.01 -9.89
CA ALA A 98 -15.69 -6.12 -9.31
C ALA A 98 -14.47 -5.63 -8.47
N ALA A 99 -13.71 -4.66 -8.96
CA ALA A 99 -12.62 -4.06 -8.20
C ALA A 99 -13.12 -3.36 -6.91
N VAL A 100 -14.23 -2.62 -6.99
CA VAL A 100 -14.92 -2.02 -5.82
C VAL A 100 -15.30 -3.10 -4.81
N LEU A 101 -15.92 -4.20 -5.25
CA LEU A 101 -16.27 -5.32 -4.37
C LEU A 101 -15.03 -5.99 -3.76
N GLY A 102 -13.94 -6.10 -4.50
CA GLY A 102 -12.66 -6.53 -3.99
C GLY A 102 -12.16 -5.63 -2.85
N GLY A 103 -12.27 -4.31 -3.04
CA GLY A 103 -11.95 -3.31 -2.01
C GLY A 103 -12.86 -3.41 -0.77
N VAL A 104 -14.16 -3.71 -0.94
CA VAL A 104 -15.07 -4.00 0.19
C VAL A 104 -14.59 -5.22 0.97
N GLY A 105 -14.20 -6.30 0.29
CA GLY A 105 -13.63 -7.49 0.92
C GLY A 105 -12.40 -7.16 1.77
N SER A 106 -11.47 -6.40 1.22
CA SER A 106 -10.26 -5.94 1.91
C SER A 106 -10.58 -5.03 3.10
N ALA A 107 -11.57 -4.13 2.96
CA ALA A 107 -12.01 -3.24 4.04
C ALA A 107 -12.63 -4.01 5.22
N LEU A 108 -13.35 -5.10 4.97
CA LEU A 108 -13.88 -5.99 6.02
C LEU A 108 -12.75 -6.74 6.74
N PHE A 109 -11.73 -7.17 6.01
CA PHE A 109 -10.63 -7.96 6.53
C PHE A 109 -9.72 -7.17 7.47
N HIS A 110 -9.18 -6.04 7.02
CA HIS A 110 -8.03 -5.36 7.65
C HIS A 110 -8.26 -4.92 9.11
N PRO A 111 -9.34 -4.18 9.48
CA PRO A 111 -9.51 -3.71 10.85
C PRO A 111 -9.62 -4.86 11.84
N THR A 112 -10.36 -5.90 11.46
CA THR A 112 -10.58 -7.08 12.29
C THR A 112 -9.31 -7.88 12.50
N ALA A 113 -8.60 -8.20 11.42
CA ALA A 113 -7.37 -8.99 11.45
C ALA A 113 -6.24 -8.25 12.19
N THR A 114 -6.11 -6.94 11.99
CA THR A 114 -5.14 -6.08 12.70
C THR A 114 -5.43 -6.04 14.19
N SER A 115 -6.68 -5.84 14.59
CA SER A 115 -7.11 -5.83 16.00
C SER A 115 -6.78 -7.17 16.67
N LEU A 116 -7.09 -8.29 16.02
CA LEU A 116 -6.80 -9.62 16.55
C LEU A 116 -5.29 -9.89 16.63
N SER A 117 -4.51 -9.48 15.66
CA SER A 117 -3.05 -9.64 15.68
C SER A 117 -2.42 -8.90 16.85
N SER A 118 -2.93 -7.71 17.18
CA SER A 118 -2.46 -6.86 18.27
C SER A 118 -2.91 -7.32 19.66
N SER A 119 -3.93 -8.18 19.76
CA SER A 119 -4.43 -8.72 21.02
C SER A 119 -3.62 -9.90 21.60
N SER A 120 -2.56 -10.32 20.94
CA SER A 120 -1.68 -11.42 21.35
C SER A 120 -0.82 -11.05 22.56
N ALA A 121 -0.55 -12.01 23.47
CA ALA A 121 0.42 -11.84 24.56
C ALA A 121 1.83 -11.50 24.05
N LYS A 122 2.20 -11.98 22.84
CA LYS A 122 3.42 -11.60 22.11
C LYS A 122 3.06 -10.59 21.01
N ARG A 123 2.54 -9.43 21.41
CA ARG A 123 1.98 -8.41 20.50
C ARG A 123 2.92 -8.03 19.35
N SER A 124 4.15 -7.64 19.67
CA SER A 124 5.14 -7.20 18.65
C SER A 124 5.40 -8.28 17.61
N VAL A 125 5.65 -9.53 18.03
CA VAL A 125 5.88 -10.65 17.11
C VAL A 125 4.64 -10.92 16.25
N SER A 126 3.45 -10.91 16.85
CA SER A 126 2.21 -11.18 16.12
C SER A 126 1.91 -10.11 15.07
N VAL A 127 2.10 -8.84 15.40
CA VAL A 127 1.90 -7.71 14.48
C VAL A 127 2.95 -7.72 13.37
N SER A 128 4.22 -7.98 13.70
CA SER A 128 5.29 -8.06 12.69
C SER A 128 5.05 -9.20 11.70
N LEU A 129 4.66 -10.37 12.18
CA LEU A 129 4.29 -11.50 11.31
C LEU A 129 3.09 -11.16 10.43
N PHE A 130 2.07 -10.51 11.00
CA PHE A 130 0.90 -10.07 10.24
C PHE A 130 1.28 -9.13 9.10
N ILE A 131 2.08 -8.10 9.37
CA ILE A 131 2.55 -7.13 8.35
C ILE A 131 3.41 -7.83 7.29
N ALA A 132 4.31 -8.74 7.70
CA ALA A 132 5.11 -9.51 6.77
C ALA A 132 4.26 -10.38 5.83
N GLY A 133 3.14 -10.93 6.33
CA GLY A 133 2.16 -11.65 5.52
C GLY A 133 1.61 -10.80 4.39
N GLY A 134 1.18 -9.56 4.67
CA GLY A 134 0.69 -8.62 3.65
C GLY A 134 1.75 -8.31 2.59
N GLY A 135 2.97 -7.96 3.02
CA GLY A 135 4.07 -7.68 2.07
C GLY A 135 4.41 -8.85 1.15
N LEU A 136 4.47 -10.07 1.71
CA LEU A 136 4.64 -11.29 0.91
C LEU A 136 3.45 -11.54 -0.02
N GLY A 137 2.23 -11.23 0.44
CA GLY A 137 1.02 -11.31 -0.37
C GLY A 137 1.09 -10.42 -1.60
N LEU A 138 1.44 -9.15 -1.42
CA LEU A 138 1.61 -8.22 -2.54
C LEU A 138 2.61 -8.74 -3.57
N ALA A 139 3.77 -9.20 -3.13
CA ALA A 139 4.81 -9.72 -4.02
C ALA A 139 4.36 -11.01 -4.73
N ALA A 140 3.77 -11.96 -3.99
CA ALA A 140 3.28 -13.22 -4.54
C ALA A 140 2.11 -13.00 -5.53
N GLY A 141 1.19 -12.07 -5.24
CA GLY A 141 0.09 -11.71 -6.13
C GLY A 141 0.58 -11.17 -7.47
N ALA A 142 1.50 -10.22 -7.43
CA ALA A 142 2.09 -9.64 -8.65
C ALA A 142 2.86 -10.70 -9.46
N PHE A 143 3.68 -11.52 -8.80
CA PHE A 143 4.44 -12.56 -9.45
C PHE A 143 3.54 -13.62 -10.08
N LEU A 144 2.69 -14.26 -9.27
CA LEU A 144 1.86 -15.37 -9.73
C LEU A 144 0.89 -14.95 -10.83
N SER A 145 0.25 -13.78 -10.69
CA SER A 145 -0.69 -13.32 -11.72
C SER A 145 0.00 -13.09 -13.07
N SER A 146 1.20 -12.51 -13.08
CA SER A 146 1.94 -12.27 -14.32
C SER A 146 2.44 -13.56 -14.99
N GLN A 147 2.88 -14.56 -14.19
CA GLN A 147 3.30 -15.87 -14.73
C GLN A 147 2.09 -16.65 -15.28
N LEU A 148 1.02 -16.74 -14.51
CA LEU A 148 -0.18 -17.46 -14.89
C LEU A 148 -0.91 -16.80 -16.08
N ALA A 149 -0.84 -15.48 -16.20
CA ALA A 149 -1.44 -14.74 -17.31
C ALA A 149 -0.83 -15.12 -18.69
N GLN A 150 0.40 -15.59 -18.75
CA GLN A 150 0.98 -16.07 -20.00
C GLN A 150 0.28 -17.32 -20.55
N ILE A 151 -0.28 -18.15 -19.65
CA ILE A 151 -0.92 -19.42 -20.00
C ILE A 151 -2.43 -19.26 -20.04
N MET A 152 -3.01 -18.53 -19.07
CA MET A 152 -4.45 -18.45 -18.84
C MET A 152 -5.07 -17.11 -19.27
N GLY A 153 -4.25 -16.15 -19.72
CA GLY A 153 -4.71 -14.79 -19.99
C GLY A 153 -5.26 -14.13 -18.72
N THR A 154 -6.30 -13.31 -18.89
CA THR A 154 -6.97 -12.63 -17.75
C THR A 154 -7.59 -13.60 -16.75
N ARG A 155 -7.94 -14.84 -17.18
CA ARG A 155 -8.51 -15.89 -16.31
C ARG A 155 -7.57 -16.35 -15.21
N ALA A 156 -6.29 -15.93 -15.23
CA ALA A 156 -5.33 -16.14 -14.14
C ALA A 156 -5.86 -15.65 -12.78
N THR A 157 -6.74 -14.64 -12.77
CA THR A 157 -7.38 -14.14 -11.53
C THR A 157 -8.18 -15.21 -10.78
N ALA A 158 -8.74 -16.21 -11.49
CA ALA A 158 -9.54 -17.27 -10.87
C ALA A 158 -8.73 -18.16 -9.92
N VAL A 159 -7.41 -18.29 -10.13
CA VAL A 159 -6.53 -19.10 -9.29
C VAL A 159 -6.45 -18.59 -7.85
N PHE A 160 -6.71 -17.30 -7.63
CA PHE A 160 -6.66 -16.70 -6.30
C PHE A 160 -7.90 -17.00 -5.45
N LEU A 161 -9.04 -17.37 -6.06
CA LEU A 161 -10.27 -17.71 -5.33
C LEU A 161 -10.09 -18.93 -4.41
N PRO A 162 -9.60 -20.10 -4.85
CA PRO A 162 -9.38 -21.23 -3.95
C PRO A 162 -8.39 -20.91 -2.83
N ILE A 163 -7.39 -20.06 -3.06
CA ILE A 163 -6.43 -19.63 -2.03
C ILE A 163 -7.16 -18.81 -0.94
N THR A 164 -7.98 -17.84 -1.34
CA THR A 164 -8.72 -17.01 -0.38
C THR A 164 -9.84 -17.78 0.31
N VAL A 165 -10.50 -18.73 -0.36
CA VAL A 165 -11.47 -19.64 0.24
C VAL A 165 -10.80 -20.54 1.29
N ALA A 166 -9.65 -21.13 0.99
CA ALA A 166 -8.89 -21.92 1.96
C ALA A 166 -8.47 -21.10 3.18
N ALA A 167 -8.01 -19.85 2.97
CA ALA A 167 -7.68 -18.92 4.06
C ALA A 167 -8.94 -18.52 4.86
N ALA A 168 -10.08 -18.32 4.21
CA ALA A 168 -11.36 -18.03 4.86
C ALA A 168 -11.81 -19.19 5.74
N VAL A 169 -11.77 -20.42 5.23
CA VAL A 169 -12.08 -21.65 6.00
C VAL A 169 -11.11 -21.79 7.16
N ALA A 170 -9.82 -21.65 6.94
CA ALA A 170 -8.84 -21.72 8.02
C ALA A 170 -9.09 -20.63 9.10
N SER A 171 -9.48 -19.43 8.70
CA SER A 171 -9.78 -18.37 9.67
C SER A 171 -11.03 -18.68 10.52
N THR A 172 -12.07 -19.29 9.96
CA THR A 172 -13.25 -19.72 10.73
C THR A 172 -12.92 -20.83 11.73
N LEU A 173 -12.04 -21.75 11.36
CA LEU A 173 -11.70 -22.91 12.20
C LEU A 173 -10.71 -22.56 13.33
N PHE A 174 -9.74 -21.70 13.08
CA PHE A 174 -8.59 -21.50 13.96
C PHE A 174 -8.52 -20.11 14.62
N VAL A 175 -9.24 -19.10 14.11
CA VAL A 175 -9.28 -17.78 14.73
C VAL A 175 -10.46 -17.69 15.68
N LYS A 176 -10.18 -17.79 16.98
CA LYS A 176 -11.23 -17.69 18.02
C LYS A 176 -11.56 -16.23 18.31
N ASN A 177 -12.82 -16.01 18.70
CA ASN A 177 -13.34 -14.70 19.08
C ASN A 177 -12.82 -14.29 20.49
N ASN A 178 -11.53 -14.01 20.56
CA ASN A 178 -10.91 -13.44 21.77
C ASN A 178 -10.87 -11.90 21.67
N THR A 179 -11.99 -11.31 21.32
CA THR A 179 -12.17 -9.86 21.39
C THR A 179 -12.31 -9.43 22.85
N GLY A 180 -11.25 -9.65 23.63
CA GLY A 180 -11.11 -9.09 24.96
C GLY A 180 -11.21 -7.58 24.85
N LYS A 181 -11.94 -6.98 25.80
CA LYS A 181 -12.29 -5.57 25.94
C LYS A 181 -11.07 -4.61 25.92
N ASN A 182 -10.31 -4.58 24.84
CA ASN A 182 -9.40 -3.49 24.58
C ASN A 182 -10.16 -2.39 23.82
N LYS A 183 -10.98 -1.67 24.57
CA LYS A 183 -11.48 -0.37 24.14
C LYS A 183 -10.29 0.59 23.99
N GLN A 184 -9.60 0.57 22.88
CA GLN A 184 -8.91 1.77 22.43
C GLN A 184 -10.00 2.67 21.85
N VAL A 185 -10.69 3.37 22.73
CA VAL A 185 -11.57 4.47 22.35
C VAL A 185 -10.67 5.50 21.66
N VAL A 186 -10.88 5.71 20.36
CA VAL A 186 -10.38 6.90 19.66
C VAL A 186 -11.19 8.09 20.22
N SER A 187 -10.85 8.53 21.43
CA SER A 187 -11.41 9.71 22.07
C SER A 187 -10.43 10.86 21.94
N GLY A 188 -10.35 11.44 20.77
CA GLY A 188 -9.58 12.66 20.56
C GLY A 188 -10.38 13.63 19.68
N HIS A 189 -10.55 14.86 20.15
CA HIS A 189 -11.13 15.93 19.36
C HIS A 189 -10.19 16.21 18.16
N VAL A 190 -10.61 15.84 16.97
CA VAL A 190 -9.84 15.99 15.72
C VAL A 190 -9.47 17.47 15.44
N GLY A 191 -10.30 18.42 15.92
CA GLY A 191 -10.15 19.84 15.61
C GLY A 191 -8.88 20.54 16.10
N LYS A 192 -8.21 20.03 17.15
CA LYS A 192 -6.94 20.62 17.68
C LYS A 192 -5.67 19.86 17.24
N ALA A 193 -5.82 18.80 16.45
CA ALA A 193 -4.69 17.95 16.04
C ALA A 193 -3.87 18.54 14.88
N TRP A 194 -4.49 19.38 14.05
CA TRP A 194 -3.83 19.93 12.87
C TRP A 194 -2.86 21.06 13.23
N ASN A 195 -1.59 20.83 12.92
CA ASN A 195 -0.52 21.82 12.99
C ASN A 195 0.33 21.75 11.71
N THR A 196 1.11 22.79 11.45
CA THR A 196 1.93 22.88 10.24
C THR A 196 2.87 21.68 10.04
N PRO A 197 3.61 21.18 11.06
CA PRO A 197 4.44 19.99 10.91
C PRO A 197 3.64 18.75 10.46
N LEU A 198 2.48 18.49 11.04
CA LEU A 198 1.63 17.37 10.67
C LEU A 198 1.14 17.47 9.23
N LEU A 199 0.68 18.67 8.82
CA LEU A 199 0.22 18.90 7.45
C LEU A 199 1.34 18.66 6.44
N LEU A 200 2.56 19.15 6.72
CA LEU A 200 3.72 18.94 5.86
C LEU A 200 4.08 17.44 5.75
N LEU A 201 4.03 16.68 6.85
CA LEU A 201 4.30 15.23 6.84
C LEU A 201 3.23 14.45 6.06
N VAL A 202 1.96 14.77 6.28
CA VAL A 202 0.84 14.14 5.54
C VAL A 202 0.98 14.45 4.05
N THR A 203 1.29 15.69 3.67
CA THR A 203 1.49 16.07 2.26
C THR A 203 2.70 15.35 1.65
N ALA A 204 3.84 15.28 2.36
CA ALA A 204 5.01 14.55 1.87
C ALA A 204 4.71 13.05 1.68
N THR A 205 3.94 12.45 2.60
CA THR A 205 3.51 11.05 2.50
C THR A 205 2.52 10.84 1.33
N LEU A 206 1.63 11.80 1.09
CA LEU A 206 0.72 11.78 -0.06
C LEU A 206 1.49 11.83 -1.38
N LEU A 207 2.44 12.75 -1.54
CA LEU A 207 3.27 12.86 -2.74
C LEU A 207 4.05 11.56 -3.01
N ARG A 208 4.65 11.00 -1.96
CA ARG A 208 5.27 9.68 -2.03
C ARG A 208 4.26 8.60 -2.46
N GLY A 209 3.06 8.64 -1.88
CA GLY A 209 1.99 7.69 -2.17
C GLY A 209 1.56 7.74 -3.64
N ILE A 210 1.40 8.93 -4.21
CA ILE A 210 1.06 9.12 -5.63
C ILE A 210 2.13 8.46 -6.51
N LEU A 211 3.41 8.70 -6.24
CA LEU A 211 4.50 8.07 -6.98
C LEU A 211 4.44 6.54 -6.89
N VAL A 212 4.35 5.99 -5.68
CA VAL A 212 4.37 4.53 -5.46
C VAL A 212 3.16 3.85 -6.11
N MET A 213 1.95 4.40 -5.93
CA MET A 213 0.73 3.81 -6.50
C MET A 213 0.72 3.94 -8.03
N SER A 214 1.25 5.04 -8.58
CA SER A 214 1.43 5.19 -10.02
C SER A 214 2.44 4.18 -10.58
N LEU A 215 3.55 3.93 -9.88
CA LEU A 215 4.52 2.91 -10.29
C LEU A 215 3.91 1.51 -10.20
N ILE A 216 3.24 1.16 -9.11
CA ILE A 216 2.58 -0.15 -8.99
C ILE A 216 1.58 -0.37 -10.13
N THR A 217 0.82 0.66 -10.49
CA THR A 217 -0.23 0.57 -11.53
C THR A 217 0.35 0.61 -12.95
N TYR A 218 1.26 1.54 -13.23
CA TYR A 218 1.65 1.85 -14.60
C TYR A 218 3.03 1.31 -15.02
N LEU A 219 3.87 0.85 -14.07
CA LEU A 219 5.15 0.23 -14.41
C LEU A 219 4.98 -1.02 -15.29
N PRO A 220 4.05 -1.94 -15.02
CA PRO A 220 3.82 -3.08 -15.92
C PRO A 220 3.37 -2.66 -17.33
N LEU A 221 2.55 -1.60 -17.44
CA LEU A 221 2.11 -1.05 -18.72
C LEU A 221 3.26 -0.41 -19.49
N TYR A 222 4.09 0.39 -18.80
CA TYR A 222 5.29 0.99 -19.38
C TYR A 222 6.26 -0.08 -19.91
N LEU A 223 6.55 -1.11 -19.10
CA LEU A 223 7.44 -2.19 -19.49
C LEU A 223 6.88 -2.98 -20.67
N ALA A 224 5.58 -3.24 -20.71
CA ALA A 224 4.93 -3.90 -21.85
C ALA A 224 5.03 -3.04 -23.13
N ALA A 225 4.86 -1.71 -23.02
CA ALA A 225 5.03 -0.78 -24.15
C ALA A 225 6.48 -0.74 -24.66
N GLU A 226 7.47 -0.99 -23.79
CA GLU A 226 8.90 -1.10 -24.13
C GLU A 226 9.32 -2.54 -24.55
N GLY A 227 8.35 -3.45 -24.74
CA GLY A 227 8.59 -4.79 -25.31
C GLY A 227 8.78 -5.93 -24.30
N TYR A 228 8.59 -5.69 -23.00
CA TYR A 228 8.59 -6.78 -22.02
C TYR A 228 7.33 -7.63 -22.17
N ASN A 229 7.48 -8.94 -22.02
CA ASN A 229 6.32 -9.83 -21.85
C ASN A 229 5.70 -9.66 -20.46
N LEU A 230 4.51 -10.20 -20.26
CA LEU A 230 3.76 -10.08 -19.00
C LEU A 230 4.55 -10.59 -17.78
N ALA A 231 5.27 -11.72 -17.94
CA ALA A 231 6.08 -12.27 -16.84
C ALA A 231 7.25 -11.38 -16.47
N GLY A 232 7.94 -10.81 -17.45
CA GLY A 232 9.05 -9.87 -17.22
C GLY A 232 8.58 -8.60 -16.54
N ALA A 233 7.50 -7.99 -17.05
CA ALA A 233 6.91 -6.78 -16.48
C ALA A 233 6.42 -7.01 -15.04
N GLY A 234 5.71 -8.10 -14.78
CA GLY A 234 5.26 -8.48 -13.45
C GLY A 234 6.40 -8.89 -12.52
N GLY A 235 7.46 -9.50 -13.05
CA GLY A 235 8.69 -9.83 -12.30
C GLY A 235 9.40 -8.56 -11.80
N ILE A 236 9.49 -7.51 -12.61
CA ILE A 236 10.07 -6.21 -12.22
C ILE A 236 9.17 -5.52 -11.18
N LEU A 237 7.84 -5.58 -11.32
CA LEU A 237 6.95 -5.09 -10.26
C LEU A 237 7.12 -5.89 -8.95
N THR A 238 7.25 -7.22 -9.05
CA THR A 238 7.51 -8.06 -7.88
C THR A 238 8.83 -7.68 -7.21
N LEU A 239 9.87 -7.40 -7.97
CA LEU A 239 11.15 -6.92 -7.46
C LEU A 239 11.00 -5.61 -6.67
N LEU A 240 10.24 -4.64 -7.21
CA LEU A 240 9.91 -3.40 -6.49
C LEU A 240 9.26 -3.67 -5.12
N LEU A 241 8.30 -4.61 -5.06
CA LEU A 241 7.55 -4.92 -3.86
C LEU A 241 8.38 -5.68 -2.83
N VAL A 242 9.15 -6.69 -3.26
CA VAL A 242 10.02 -7.49 -2.38
C VAL A 242 11.13 -6.63 -1.77
N THR A 243 11.84 -5.86 -2.60
CA THR A 243 12.90 -4.98 -2.10
C THR A 243 12.34 -3.88 -1.21
N GLY A 244 11.11 -3.41 -1.51
CA GLY A 244 10.40 -2.47 -0.67
C GLY A 244 10.14 -3.02 0.73
N ALA A 245 9.64 -4.24 0.84
CA ALA A 245 9.46 -4.89 2.13
C ALA A 245 10.80 -5.08 2.88
N ALA A 246 11.86 -5.44 2.16
CA ALA A 246 13.20 -5.61 2.72
C ALA A 246 13.80 -4.29 3.25
N GLY A 247 13.46 -3.14 2.65
CA GLY A 247 13.98 -1.83 3.07
C GLY A 247 13.44 -1.30 4.40
N MET A 248 12.25 -1.74 4.81
CA MET A 248 11.56 -1.20 5.99
C MET A 248 12.31 -1.47 7.30
N VAL A 249 12.91 -2.65 7.46
CA VAL A 249 13.59 -3.05 8.70
C VAL A 249 14.90 -2.28 8.90
N PRO A 250 15.84 -2.25 7.93
CA PRO A 250 17.06 -1.45 8.05
C PRO A 250 16.79 0.04 8.29
N ALA A 251 15.73 0.60 7.70
CA ALA A 251 15.36 1.99 7.90
C ALA A 251 15.05 2.31 9.37
N GLY A 252 14.38 1.40 10.06
CA GLY A 252 14.14 1.53 11.51
C GLY A 252 15.43 1.73 12.27
N PHE A 253 16.40 0.82 12.13
CA PHE A 253 17.70 0.89 12.79
C PHE A 253 18.52 2.13 12.39
N LEU A 254 18.56 2.45 11.09
CA LEU A 254 19.27 3.62 10.60
C LEU A 254 18.68 4.93 11.13
N SER A 255 17.36 4.97 11.35
CA SER A 255 16.68 6.16 11.85
C SER A 255 17.06 6.51 13.29
N GLU A 256 17.43 5.53 14.09
CA GLU A 256 17.93 5.77 15.46
C GLU A 256 19.28 6.48 15.44
N LYS A 257 20.14 6.19 14.44
CA LYS A 257 21.46 6.79 14.30
C LYS A 257 21.43 8.16 13.59
N PHE A 258 20.67 8.28 12.52
CA PHE A 258 20.68 9.46 11.64
C PHE A 258 19.54 10.44 11.92
N GLY A 259 18.53 10.05 12.68
CA GLY A 259 17.29 10.78 12.89
C GLY A 259 16.27 10.51 11.78
N ARG A 260 14.99 10.33 12.14
CA ARG A 260 13.91 9.91 11.23
C ARG A 260 13.68 10.90 10.08
N LEU A 261 13.53 12.19 10.37
CA LEU A 261 13.27 13.22 9.36
C LEU A 261 14.44 13.35 8.38
N LYS A 262 15.68 13.36 8.88
CA LYS A 262 16.87 13.44 8.02
C LYS A 262 16.98 12.23 7.10
N LEU A 263 16.80 11.03 7.66
CA LEU A 263 16.82 9.80 6.86
C LEU A 263 15.72 9.80 5.82
N THR A 264 14.48 10.18 6.18
CA THR A 264 13.36 10.29 5.25
C THR A 264 13.66 11.23 4.09
N ALA A 265 14.23 12.41 4.37
CA ALA A 265 14.59 13.36 3.33
C ALA A 265 15.62 12.80 2.36
N ILE A 266 16.64 12.11 2.87
CA ILE A 266 17.68 11.43 2.04
C ILE A 266 17.05 10.34 1.19
N LEU A 267 16.20 9.48 1.76
CA LEU A 267 15.55 8.40 1.05
C LEU A 267 14.62 8.91 -0.06
N LEU A 268 13.93 10.04 0.16
CA LEU A 268 13.12 10.70 -0.87
C LEU A 268 13.99 11.21 -2.02
N VAL A 269 15.11 11.88 -1.73
CA VAL A 269 16.04 12.35 -2.78
C VAL A 269 16.59 11.16 -3.59
N LEU A 270 17.06 10.11 -2.91
CA LEU A 270 17.55 8.91 -3.59
C LEU A 270 16.47 8.26 -4.45
N SER A 271 15.22 8.22 -3.98
CA SER A 271 14.09 7.71 -4.75
C SER A 271 13.84 8.54 -6.01
N GLY A 272 13.94 9.87 -5.92
CA GLY A 272 13.83 10.77 -7.08
C GLY A 272 14.93 10.53 -8.12
N LEU A 273 16.18 10.38 -7.68
CA LEU A 273 17.31 10.06 -8.56
C LEU A 273 17.14 8.70 -9.27
N LEU A 274 16.63 7.69 -8.55
CA LEU A 274 16.35 6.39 -9.14
C LEU A 274 15.19 6.43 -10.15
N CYS A 275 14.18 7.26 -9.93
CA CYS A 275 13.12 7.50 -10.91
C CYS A 275 13.67 8.13 -12.20
N ILE A 276 14.65 9.06 -12.11
CA ILE A 276 15.35 9.59 -13.29
C ILE A 276 16.04 8.45 -14.04
N LEU A 277 16.74 7.57 -13.33
CA LEU A 277 17.44 6.44 -13.97
C LEU A 277 16.48 5.50 -14.70
N ILE A 278 15.30 5.22 -14.15
CA ILE A 278 14.29 4.34 -14.77
C ILE A 278 13.91 4.81 -16.19
N VAL A 279 13.82 6.12 -16.41
CA VAL A 279 13.44 6.68 -17.72
C VAL A 279 14.64 7.01 -18.64
N SER A 280 15.86 7.05 -18.09
CA SER A 280 17.07 7.52 -18.79
C SER A 280 17.98 6.40 -19.28
N ILE A 281 17.97 5.22 -18.61
CA ILE A 281 18.85 4.10 -18.99
C ILE A 281 18.16 3.18 -20.02
N PRO A 282 18.94 2.35 -20.74
CA PRO A 282 18.35 1.30 -21.57
C PRO A 282 17.44 0.40 -20.74
N ILE A 283 16.26 0.10 -21.28
CA ILE A 283 15.19 -0.60 -20.57
C ILE A 283 15.63 -1.96 -20.02
N THR A 284 16.61 -2.61 -20.67
CA THR A 284 17.17 -3.89 -20.23
C THR A 284 17.75 -3.85 -18.81
N TYR A 285 18.23 -2.69 -18.37
CA TYR A 285 18.84 -2.51 -17.05
C TYR A 285 17.88 -1.91 -16.02
N VAL A 286 16.64 -1.66 -16.38
CA VAL A 286 15.63 -0.98 -15.52
C VAL A 286 15.38 -1.68 -14.18
N PHE A 287 15.60 -3.00 -14.12
CA PHE A 287 15.44 -3.79 -12.91
C PHE A 287 16.36 -3.32 -11.76
N ILE A 288 17.54 -2.76 -12.09
CA ILE A 288 18.51 -2.26 -11.10
C ILE A 288 17.94 -1.06 -10.34
N PRO A 289 17.60 0.08 -11.00
CA PRO A 289 17.04 1.21 -10.27
C PRO A 289 15.68 0.92 -9.66
N VAL A 290 14.88 0.02 -10.24
CA VAL A 290 13.58 -0.40 -9.64
C VAL A 290 13.80 -1.14 -8.33
N ALA A 291 14.79 -2.03 -8.21
CA ALA A 291 15.10 -2.72 -6.97
C ALA A 291 15.51 -1.76 -5.86
N PHE A 292 16.42 -0.82 -6.15
CA PHE A 292 16.83 0.18 -5.16
C PHE A 292 15.71 1.17 -4.84
N LEU A 293 14.90 1.55 -5.83
CA LEU A 293 13.74 2.40 -5.62
C LEU A 293 12.74 1.75 -4.66
N GLY A 294 12.39 0.47 -4.87
CA GLY A 294 11.54 -0.27 -3.95
C GLY A 294 12.09 -0.20 -2.54
N PHE A 295 13.37 -0.55 -2.36
CA PHE A 295 14.06 -0.58 -1.08
C PHE A 295 13.99 0.77 -0.35
N PHE A 296 14.27 1.90 -1.03
CA PHE A 296 14.31 3.22 -0.41
C PHE A 296 12.91 3.80 -0.19
N ILE A 297 12.03 3.73 -1.19
CA ILE A 297 10.74 4.44 -1.13
C ILE A 297 9.77 3.83 -0.11
N GLN A 298 9.82 2.51 0.10
CA GLN A 298 8.96 1.84 1.08
C GLN A 298 9.54 1.95 2.51
N ALA A 299 10.86 2.07 2.64
CA ALA A 299 11.55 2.32 3.89
C ALA A 299 11.06 3.60 4.63
N ILE A 300 10.48 4.55 3.89
CA ILE A 300 9.98 5.83 4.40
C ILE A 300 8.74 5.65 5.29
N ILE A 301 7.85 4.70 5.01
CA ILE A 301 6.56 4.56 5.69
C ILE A 301 6.71 4.39 7.21
N PRO A 302 7.49 3.42 7.73
CA PRO A 302 7.62 3.27 9.18
C PRO A 302 8.21 4.51 9.86
N LEU A 303 9.08 5.25 9.17
CA LEU A 303 9.66 6.49 9.68
C LEU A 303 8.60 7.59 9.81
N MET A 304 7.76 7.76 8.79
CA MET A 304 6.68 8.75 8.79
C MET A 304 5.60 8.43 9.82
N VAL A 305 5.26 7.17 10.01
CA VAL A 305 4.33 6.73 11.06
C VAL A 305 4.90 7.04 12.44
N ALA A 306 6.15 6.67 12.71
CA ALA A 306 6.79 6.93 14.00
C ALA A 306 6.90 8.43 14.30
N GLU A 307 7.20 9.24 13.28
CA GLU A 307 7.28 10.70 13.40
C GLU A 307 5.91 11.32 13.67
N THR A 308 4.86 10.84 13.02
CA THR A 308 3.49 11.33 13.24
C THR A 308 2.97 10.91 14.62
N HIS A 309 3.37 9.74 15.14
CA HIS A 309 3.08 9.32 16.50
C HIS A 309 3.69 10.27 17.55
N GLU A 310 4.87 10.84 17.29
CA GLU A 310 5.45 11.87 18.16
C GLU A 310 4.70 13.21 18.10
N LEU A 311 4.15 13.57 16.93
CA LEU A 311 3.33 14.76 16.80
C LEU A 311 1.95 14.62 17.44
N LEU A 312 1.42 13.41 17.53
CA LEU A 312 0.09 13.09 18.05
C LEU A 312 0.15 12.00 19.14
N PRO A 313 0.87 12.21 20.25
CA PRO A 313 1.11 11.17 21.26
C PRO A 313 -0.16 10.67 21.94
N ASN A 314 -1.19 11.52 22.04
CA ASN A 314 -2.48 11.19 22.64
C ASN A 314 -3.49 10.60 21.62
N ASN A 315 -3.13 10.52 20.33
CA ASN A 315 -4.01 10.12 19.24
C ASN A 315 -3.29 9.22 18.21
N LEU A 316 -2.62 8.15 18.69
CA LEU A 316 -1.81 7.24 17.85
C LEU A 316 -2.64 6.58 16.73
N GLY A 317 -3.91 6.27 17.00
CA GLY A 317 -4.83 5.74 15.99
C GLY A 317 -5.10 6.74 14.86
N LEU A 318 -5.33 8.03 15.20
CA LEU A 318 -5.51 9.08 14.22
C LEU A 318 -4.22 9.28 13.40
N ALA A 319 -3.06 9.32 14.06
CA ALA A 319 -1.77 9.43 13.39
C ALA A 319 -1.56 8.33 12.32
N SER A 320 -1.83 7.08 12.69
CA SER A 320 -1.76 5.95 11.76
C SER A 320 -2.80 6.04 10.64
N ALA A 321 -4.04 6.46 10.96
CA ALA A 321 -5.11 6.62 9.97
C ALA A 321 -4.78 7.72 8.93
N LEU A 322 -4.12 8.80 9.34
CA LEU A 322 -3.66 9.85 8.42
C LEU A 322 -2.58 9.33 7.46
N ILE A 323 -1.58 8.63 7.98
CA ILE A 323 -0.43 8.19 7.17
C ILE A 323 -0.77 6.96 6.30
N TYR A 324 -1.54 5.99 6.80
CA TYR A 324 -1.90 4.80 6.03
C TYR A 324 -3.25 4.94 5.31
N GLY A 325 -4.29 5.41 5.99
CA GLY A 325 -5.64 5.44 5.44
C GLY A 325 -5.84 6.60 4.47
N LEU A 326 -5.71 7.83 4.98
CA LEU A 326 -6.01 9.03 4.20
C LEU A 326 -5.04 9.19 3.02
N THR A 327 -3.72 9.10 3.26
CA THR A 327 -2.75 9.33 2.17
C THR A 327 -2.81 8.23 1.12
N LEU A 328 -3.02 6.96 1.52
CA LEU A 328 -3.16 5.85 0.58
C LEU A 328 -4.44 5.97 -0.25
N GLY A 329 -5.58 6.28 0.39
CA GLY A 329 -6.85 6.50 -0.30
C GLY A 329 -6.79 7.67 -1.30
N LEU A 330 -6.25 8.82 -0.87
CA LEU A 330 -6.09 9.99 -1.75
C LEU A 330 -5.07 9.73 -2.86
N SER A 331 -3.96 9.05 -2.58
CA SER A 331 -2.98 8.69 -3.61
C SER A 331 -3.62 7.86 -4.72
N ASN A 332 -4.40 6.84 -4.36
CA ASN A 332 -5.07 6.00 -5.35
C ASN A 332 -6.18 6.75 -6.11
N LEU A 333 -6.87 7.69 -5.48
CA LEU A 333 -7.84 8.55 -6.16
C LEU A 333 -7.19 9.40 -7.27
N LEU A 334 -5.92 9.77 -7.12
CA LEU A 334 -5.16 10.57 -8.08
C LEU A 334 -4.46 9.73 -9.17
N VAL A 335 -4.31 8.42 -8.99
CA VAL A 335 -3.67 7.53 -9.99
C VAL A 335 -4.32 7.62 -11.37
N PRO A 336 -5.66 7.60 -11.55
CA PRO A 336 -6.26 7.74 -12.88
C PRO A 336 -5.90 9.04 -13.61
N LEU A 337 -5.64 10.14 -12.88
CA LEU A 337 -5.18 11.39 -13.48
C LEU A 337 -3.77 11.26 -14.06
N VAL A 338 -2.90 10.49 -13.41
CA VAL A 338 -1.58 10.14 -13.98
C VAL A 338 -1.75 9.30 -15.24
N GLY A 339 -2.72 8.38 -15.27
CA GLY A 339 -3.06 7.61 -16.47
C GLY A 339 -3.55 8.50 -17.61
N ALA A 340 -4.41 9.48 -17.32
CA ALA A 340 -4.87 10.45 -18.32
C ALA A 340 -3.70 11.30 -18.86
N ALA A 341 -2.77 11.67 -18.02
CA ALA A 341 -1.54 12.33 -18.47
C ALA A 341 -0.71 11.42 -19.38
N ILE A 342 -0.62 10.12 -19.08
CA ILE A 342 0.07 9.14 -19.94
C ILE A 342 -0.64 8.99 -21.29
N ASP A 343 -1.95 8.98 -21.33
CA ASP A 343 -2.73 8.92 -22.58
C ASP A 343 -2.43 10.13 -23.49
N ILE A 344 -2.13 11.31 -22.91
CA ILE A 344 -1.85 12.55 -23.67
C ILE A 344 -0.36 12.67 -24.05
N TRP A 345 0.55 12.42 -23.10
CA TRP A 345 1.98 12.73 -23.25
C TRP A 345 2.88 11.50 -23.35
N GLY A 346 2.35 10.28 -23.14
CA GLY A 346 3.11 9.04 -23.09
C GLY A 346 3.78 8.80 -21.74
N TYR A 347 4.33 7.60 -21.57
CA TYR A 347 4.90 7.14 -20.30
C TYR A 347 6.13 7.94 -19.85
N ARG A 348 7.12 8.13 -20.74
CA ARG A 348 8.40 8.74 -20.35
C ARG A 348 8.27 10.17 -19.85
N PRO A 349 7.55 11.10 -20.52
CA PRO A 349 7.36 12.45 -20.00
C PRO A 349 6.64 12.48 -18.66
N VAL A 350 5.60 11.65 -18.50
CA VAL A 350 4.84 11.60 -17.25
C VAL A 350 5.68 11.03 -16.11
N PHE A 351 6.41 9.92 -16.34
CA PHE A 351 7.30 9.37 -15.31
C PHE A 351 8.42 10.34 -14.94
N THR A 352 8.93 11.11 -15.91
CA THR A 352 9.87 12.21 -15.63
C THR A 352 9.25 13.29 -14.76
N GLY A 353 7.98 13.65 -15.00
CA GLY A 353 7.23 14.58 -14.14
C GLY A 353 7.02 14.07 -12.71
N LEU A 354 6.74 12.77 -12.54
CA LEU A 354 6.57 12.15 -11.23
C LEU A 354 7.84 12.20 -10.37
N VAL A 355 9.01 12.36 -10.97
CA VAL A 355 10.29 12.55 -10.26
C VAL A 355 10.25 13.77 -9.32
N LEU A 356 9.48 14.79 -9.64
CA LEU A 356 9.36 15.99 -8.81
C LEU A 356 8.72 15.69 -7.44
N LEU A 357 7.85 14.69 -7.35
CA LEU A 357 7.09 14.38 -6.13
C LEU A 357 8.00 14.04 -4.93
N PRO A 358 8.98 13.11 -5.03
CA PRO A 358 9.88 12.83 -3.92
C PRO A 358 10.81 14.00 -3.59
N PHE A 359 11.24 14.81 -4.54
CA PHE A 359 12.04 16.00 -4.24
C PHE A 359 11.23 17.06 -3.46
N ILE A 360 9.98 17.33 -3.89
CA ILE A 360 9.07 18.23 -3.15
C ILE A 360 8.81 17.63 -1.76
N GLY A 361 8.53 16.32 -1.66
CA GLY A 361 8.35 15.63 -0.39
C GLY A 361 9.55 15.78 0.54
N SER A 362 10.78 15.67 0.02
CA SER A 362 12.01 15.88 0.78
C SER A 362 12.09 17.30 1.34
N LEU A 363 11.80 18.33 0.53
CA LEU A 363 11.78 19.73 0.98
C LEU A 363 10.76 19.97 2.11
N LEU A 364 9.57 19.36 2.01
CA LEU A 364 8.56 19.45 3.07
C LEU A 364 9.04 18.82 4.37
N VAL A 365 9.69 17.66 4.31
CA VAL A 365 10.26 16.96 5.48
C VAL A 365 11.39 17.78 6.11
N VAL A 366 12.26 18.38 5.31
CA VAL A 366 13.33 19.29 5.81
C VAL A 366 12.72 20.51 6.50
N ARG A 367 11.65 21.10 5.99
CA ARG A 367 10.93 22.20 6.66
C ARG A 367 10.39 21.79 8.03
N VAL A 368 9.86 20.59 8.18
CA VAL A 368 9.43 20.06 9.49
C VAL A 368 10.62 20.00 10.46
N GLN A 369 11.78 19.51 10.00
CA GLN A 369 12.98 19.41 10.82
C GLN A 369 13.48 20.78 11.31
N ILE A 370 13.48 21.78 10.44
CA ILE A 370 13.88 23.16 10.77
C ILE A 370 12.90 23.77 11.79
N SER A 371 11.60 23.65 11.57
CA SER A 371 10.57 24.17 12.47
C SER A 371 10.70 23.59 13.89
N ARG A 372 10.98 22.29 14.04
CA ARG A 372 11.19 21.68 15.36
C ARG A 372 12.43 22.21 16.06
N LYS A 373 13.54 22.39 15.34
CA LYS A 373 14.77 22.95 15.93
C LYS A 373 14.57 24.37 16.44
N SER A 374 13.85 25.21 15.69
CA SER A 374 13.54 26.59 16.10
C SER A 374 12.68 26.63 17.36
N VAL A 375 11.68 25.77 17.50
CA VAL A 375 10.85 25.69 18.71
C VAL A 375 11.69 25.23 19.92
N SER A 376 12.53 24.21 19.75
CA SER A 376 13.41 23.71 20.79
C SER A 376 14.44 24.76 21.28
N SER A 377 15.02 25.52 20.37
CA SER A 377 15.97 26.61 20.72
C SER A 377 15.32 27.75 21.50
N ILE A 378 14.06 28.11 21.13
CA ILE A 378 13.30 29.17 21.85
C ILE A 378 12.95 28.70 23.28
N LEU A 379 12.56 27.42 23.44
CA LEU A 379 12.24 26.86 24.75
C LEU A 379 13.48 26.75 25.65
N ASN A 380 14.61 26.32 25.11
CA ASN A 380 15.88 26.21 25.87
C ASN A 380 16.53 27.59 26.15
N GLY A 381 16.31 28.59 25.30
CA GLY A 381 16.79 29.97 25.52
C GLY A 381 15.95 30.80 26.51
N LYS A 382 14.78 30.32 26.94
CA LYS A 382 13.96 30.94 28.00
C LYS A 382 14.29 30.40 29.41
N VAL A 383 15.18 29.44 29.52
CA VAL A 383 15.59 28.83 30.80
C VAL A 383 16.99 29.32 31.23
N SER A 384 17.63 30.15 30.43
CA SER A 384 18.87 30.86 30.76
C SER A 384 18.54 32.35 31.01
#